data_95419e5ca3398b842015b0d0e77fc786
#
_entry.id   95419e5ca3398b842015b0d0e77fc786
#
_cell.length_a   1.000
_cell.length_b   1.000
_cell.length_c   1.000
_cell.angle_alpha   90.00
_cell.angle_beta   90.00
_cell.angle_gamma   90.00
#
_symmetry.space_group_name_H-M   'P 1'
#
loop_
_entity.id
_entity.type
_entity.pdbx_description
1 polymer ?
#
loop_
_entity_poly.entity_id
_entity_poly.type
_entity_poly.pdbx_seq_one_letter_code
_entity_poly.pdbx_strand_id
1 'polypeptide(L)'
;MSSNSFFIPDPEGHTPNAEGYFGDFGGKFIPEALVAAVDEVAVEYEKAKGDPAFTAELNDLMVNYTGRPSALTEVPRFAGHAGGARIFLKREDLNHTGSHKINNVLGQALL
;
A
#
# COMPACT_ATOMS: atom_id res chain seq x y z
N MET A 1 1.73 -15.72 18.66
CA MET A 1 2.45 -15.16 17.50
C MET A 1 1.54 -14.11 16.90
N SER A 2 1.90 -12.85 17.02
CA SER A 2 1.08 -11.72 16.54
C SER A 2 1.09 -11.71 15.02
N SER A 3 -0.07 -11.89 14.39
CA SER A 3 -0.24 -11.68 12.97
C SER A 3 0.01 -10.20 12.68
N ASN A 4 1.16 -9.85 12.15
CA ASN A 4 1.37 -8.54 11.57
C ASN A 4 0.48 -8.43 10.31
N SER A 5 -0.77 -8.07 10.51
CA SER A 5 -1.63 -7.63 9.43
C SER A 5 -1.10 -6.28 8.95
N PHE A 6 -0.64 -6.18 7.71
CA PHE A 6 -0.34 -4.91 7.05
C PHE A 6 -1.61 -4.06 6.79
N PHE A 7 -2.77 -4.62 7.03
CA PHE A 7 -4.02 -3.88 6.99
C PHE A 7 -4.17 -3.07 8.27
N ILE A 8 -3.98 -1.78 8.17
CA ILE A 8 -4.37 -0.83 9.20
C ILE A 8 -5.91 -0.84 9.21
N PRO A 9 -6.56 -1.15 10.34
CA PRO A 9 -8.01 -0.99 10.43
C PRO A 9 -8.34 0.47 10.12
N ASP A 10 -9.34 0.69 9.29
CA ASP A 10 -9.83 2.04 8.97
C ASP A 10 -10.55 2.64 10.20
N PRO A 11 -9.93 3.58 10.92
CA PRO A 11 -10.64 4.31 11.93
C PRO A 11 -11.37 5.47 11.28
N GLU A 12 -12.64 5.27 10.96
CA GLU A 12 -13.58 6.31 10.59
C GLU A 12 -13.37 6.98 9.21
N GLY A 13 -13.85 6.32 8.14
CA GLY A 13 -14.15 7.03 6.88
C GLY A 13 -12.97 7.33 5.96
N HIS A 14 -11.85 6.61 6.10
CA HIS A 14 -10.72 6.73 5.18
C HIS A 14 -10.79 5.75 3.99
N THR A 15 -11.78 4.85 3.97
CA THR A 15 -12.09 4.01 2.83
C THR A 15 -13.23 4.62 2.01
N PRO A 16 -13.22 4.41 0.69
CA PRO A 16 -14.32 4.89 -0.14
C PRO A 16 -15.60 4.08 0.13
N ASN A 17 -16.76 4.73 -0.03
CA ASN A 17 -18.04 4.04 -0.07
C ASN A 17 -18.19 3.22 -1.36
N ALA A 18 -19.33 2.52 -1.53
CA ALA A 18 -19.56 1.67 -2.71
C ALA A 18 -19.50 2.42 -4.05
N GLU A 19 -19.80 3.72 -4.04
CA GLU A 19 -19.74 4.58 -5.21
C GLU A 19 -18.35 5.21 -5.43
N GLY A 20 -17.39 4.95 -4.52
CA GLY A 20 -16.02 5.45 -4.60
C GLY A 20 -15.81 6.85 -4.02
N TYR A 21 -16.67 7.28 -3.10
CA TYR A 21 -16.53 8.57 -2.43
C TYR A 21 -15.95 8.46 -1.04
N PHE A 22 -15.09 9.41 -0.67
CA PHE A 22 -14.56 9.68 0.65
C PHE A 22 -15.27 10.94 1.19
N GLY A 23 -16.42 10.80 1.80
CA GLY A 23 -17.29 11.95 2.12
C GLY A 23 -17.71 12.69 0.86
N ASP A 24 -17.38 13.98 0.77
CA ASP A 24 -17.70 14.84 -0.37
C ASP A 24 -16.72 14.70 -1.55
N PHE A 25 -15.68 13.90 -1.42
CA PHE A 25 -14.60 13.78 -2.40
C PHE A 25 -14.55 12.39 -3.02
N GLY A 26 -14.02 12.28 -4.24
CA GLY A 26 -13.85 11.00 -4.92
C GLY A 26 -14.87 10.78 -6.02
N GLY A 27 -15.27 9.52 -6.21
CA GLY A 27 -16.15 9.08 -7.30
C GLY A 27 -15.38 8.57 -8.52
N LYS A 28 -16.11 8.19 -9.57
CA LYS A 28 -15.57 7.61 -10.81
C LYS A 28 -15.81 8.58 -11.97
N PHE A 29 -14.79 9.31 -12.39
CA PHE A 29 -14.84 10.27 -13.49
C PHE A 29 -13.99 9.76 -14.66
N ILE A 30 -14.49 8.75 -15.36
CA ILE A 30 -13.82 8.05 -16.44
C ILE A 30 -14.73 8.01 -17.69
N PRO A 31 -14.16 7.83 -18.90
CA PRO A 31 -14.95 7.59 -20.10
C PRO A 31 -15.90 6.41 -19.92
N GLU A 32 -17.14 6.54 -20.42
CA GLU A 32 -18.19 5.53 -20.29
C GLU A 32 -17.75 4.15 -20.76
N ALA A 33 -16.95 4.08 -21.81
CA ALA A 33 -16.41 2.83 -22.35
C ALA A 33 -15.51 2.05 -21.34
N LEU A 34 -15.00 2.69 -20.30
CA LEU A 34 -14.12 2.08 -19.29
C LEU A 34 -14.85 1.74 -17.99
N VAL A 35 -16.09 2.17 -17.82
CA VAL A 35 -16.84 1.99 -16.57
C VAL A 35 -16.96 0.51 -16.21
N ALA A 36 -17.37 -0.33 -17.16
CA ALA A 36 -17.53 -1.76 -16.91
C ALA A 36 -16.22 -2.44 -16.48
N ALA A 37 -15.10 -2.09 -17.10
CA ALA A 37 -13.79 -2.66 -16.73
C ALA A 37 -13.34 -2.21 -15.34
N VAL A 38 -13.58 -0.96 -14.97
CA VAL A 38 -13.24 -0.45 -13.63
C VAL A 38 -14.14 -1.06 -12.56
N ASP A 39 -15.42 -1.27 -12.87
CA ASP A 39 -16.34 -1.94 -11.94
C ASP A 39 -15.99 -3.41 -11.73
N GLU A 40 -15.52 -4.11 -12.77
CA GLU A 40 -14.99 -5.48 -12.65
C GLU A 40 -13.80 -5.54 -11.71
N VAL A 41 -12.83 -4.62 -11.86
CA VAL A 41 -11.68 -4.52 -10.94
C VAL A 41 -12.12 -4.25 -9.51
N ALA A 42 -13.10 -3.39 -9.29
CA ALA A 42 -13.62 -3.11 -7.96
C ALA A 42 -14.25 -4.35 -7.31
N VAL A 43 -15.02 -5.13 -8.08
CA VAL A 43 -15.61 -6.40 -7.61
C VAL A 43 -14.55 -7.42 -7.25
N GLU A 44 -13.53 -7.62 -8.09
CA GLU A 44 -12.44 -8.56 -7.81
C GLU A 44 -11.60 -8.10 -6.60
N TYR A 45 -11.37 -6.82 -6.44
CA TYR A 45 -10.70 -6.28 -5.26
C TYR A 45 -11.45 -6.58 -3.96
N GLU A 46 -12.76 -6.43 -3.93
CA GLU A 46 -13.56 -6.77 -2.74
C GLU A 46 -13.51 -8.27 -2.42
N LYS A 47 -13.46 -9.14 -3.43
CA LYS A 47 -13.24 -10.58 -3.24
C LYS A 47 -11.85 -10.86 -2.67
N ALA A 48 -10.82 -10.27 -3.27
CA ALA A 48 -9.42 -10.45 -2.85
C ALA A 48 -9.18 -9.98 -1.41
N LYS A 49 -9.80 -8.89 -0.98
CA LYS A 49 -9.75 -8.41 0.42
C LYS A 49 -10.23 -9.45 1.43
N GLY A 50 -11.20 -10.25 1.06
CA GLY A 50 -11.76 -11.31 1.89
C GLY A 50 -11.04 -12.65 1.76
N ASP A 51 -10.10 -12.79 0.84
CA ASP A 51 -9.42 -14.06 0.57
C ASP A 51 -8.12 -14.20 1.40
N PRO A 52 -8.07 -15.17 2.34
CA PRO A 52 -6.85 -15.43 3.09
C PRO A 52 -5.67 -15.89 2.22
N ALA A 53 -5.92 -16.56 1.10
CA ALA A 53 -4.86 -17.01 0.21
C ALA A 53 -4.21 -15.82 -0.50
N PHE A 54 -5.00 -14.89 -1.02
CA PHE A 54 -4.52 -13.64 -1.60
C PHE A 54 -3.66 -12.85 -0.59
N THR A 55 -4.17 -12.71 0.64
CA THR A 55 -3.45 -11.99 1.71
C THR A 55 -2.13 -12.67 2.05
N ALA A 56 -2.10 -14.00 2.13
CA ALA A 56 -0.88 -14.75 2.42
C ALA A 56 0.16 -14.59 1.31
N GLU A 57 -0.23 -14.70 0.05
CA GLU A 57 0.66 -14.54 -1.10
C GLU A 57 1.20 -13.12 -1.20
N LEU A 58 0.36 -12.11 -1.04
CA LEU A 58 0.78 -10.70 -1.02
C LEU A 58 1.78 -10.44 0.11
N ASN A 59 1.54 -10.96 1.31
CA ASN A 59 2.46 -10.82 2.43
C ASN A 59 3.80 -11.51 2.18
N ASP A 60 3.80 -12.70 1.59
CA ASP A 60 5.02 -13.40 1.21
C ASP A 60 5.86 -12.58 0.22
N LEU A 61 5.23 -12.04 -0.82
CA LEU A 61 5.89 -11.17 -1.79
C LEU A 61 6.39 -9.87 -1.15
N MET A 62 5.63 -9.27 -0.23
CA MET A 62 6.09 -8.08 0.47
C MET A 62 7.34 -8.32 1.29
N VAL A 63 7.45 -9.46 1.97
CA VAL A 63 8.59 -9.81 2.81
C VAL A 63 9.77 -10.33 1.97
N ASN A 64 9.52 -11.34 1.15
CA ASN A 64 10.58 -12.12 0.54
C ASN A 64 11.01 -11.59 -0.83
N TYR A 65 10.16 -10.87 -1.53
CA TYR A 65 10.49 -10.26 -2.83
C TYR A 65 10.78 -8.77 -2.72
N THR A 66 9.95 -8.01 -2.00
CA THR A 66 10.14 -6.55 -1.85
C THR A 66 11.18 -6.20 -0.80
N GLY A 67 11.32 -7.00 0.27
CA GLY A 67 12.22 -6.72 1.38
C GLY A 67 11.57 -5.87 2.50
N ARG A 68 10.28 -6.00 2.70
CA ARG A 68 9.57 -5.30 3.77
C ARG A 68 9.64 -6.05 5.11
N PRO A 69 9.64 -5.33 6.22
CA PRO A 69 9.58 -3.86 6.35
C PRO A 69 10.87 -3.19 5.88
N SER A 70 10.74 -2.04 5.18
CA SER A 70 11.89 -1.27 4.71
C SER A 70 12.78 -0.86 5.89
N ALA A 71 14.10 -0.88 5.69
CA ALA A 71 15.06 -0.53 6.72
C ALA A 71 14.84 0.91 7.23
N LEU A 72 15.06 1.10 8.53
CA LEU A 72 15.08 2.41 9.17
C LEU A 72 16.53 2.73 9.55
N THR A 73 17.12 3.71 8.88
CA THR A 73 18.54 4.07 9.03
C THR A 73 18.68 5.44 9.68
N GLU A 74 19.40 5.50 10.81
CA GLU A 74 19.77 6.78 11.41
C GLU A 74 20.88 7.44 10.58
N VAL A 75 20.78 8.76 10.38
CA VAL A 75 21.75 9.56 9.62
C VAL A 75 22.38 10.66 10.49
N PRO A 76 23.27 10.28 11.43
CA PRO A 76 23.79 11.18 12.47
C PRO A 76 24.61 12.33 11.89
N ARG A 77 25.34 12.12 10.79
CA ARG A 77 26.12 13.17 10.13
C ARG A 77 25.21 14.26 9.55
N PHE A 78 24.10 13.86 8.93
CA PHE A 78 23.10 14.79 8.40
C PHE A 78 22.37 15.51 9.54
N ALA A 79 22.00 14.80 10.59
CA ALA A 79 21.39 15.38 11.79
C ALA A 79 22.31 16.43 12.44
N GLY A 80 23.60 16.14 12.56
CA GLY A 80 24.62 17.08 13.08
C GLY A 80 24.77 18.33 12.20
N HIS A 81 24.72 18.16 10.87
CA HIS A 81 24.76 19.29 9.95
C HIS A 81 23.50 20.17 10.05
N ALA A 82 22.35 19.56 10.21
CA ALA A 82 21.07 20.26 10.40
C ALA A 82 20.93 20.94 11.79
N GLY A 83 21.79 20.61 12.74
CA GLY A 83 21.86 21.28 14.04
C GLY A 83 20.70 20.96 15.00
N GLY A 84 20.08 19.76 14.89
CA GLY A 84 18.85 19.52 15.60
C GLY A 84 18.58 18.07 16.00
N ALA A 85 17.36 17.64 15.78
CA ALA A 85 16.84 16.35 16.17
C ALA A 85 17.55 15.17 15.49
N ARG A 86 17.42 13.97 16.06
CA ARG A 86 17.80 12.72 15.38
C ARG A 86 16.97 12.55 14.12
N ILE A 87 17.62 12.21 13.02
CA ILE A 87 16.99 12.02 11.73
C ILE A 87 17.13 10.56 11.30
N PHE A 88 15.99 9.96 10.92
CA PHE A 88 15.92 8.60 10.43
C PHE A 88 15.33 8.58 9.03
N LEU A 89 15.94 7.79 8.16
CA LEU A 89 15.43 7.55 6.79
C LEU A 89 14.70 6.21 6.75
N LYS A 90 13.46 6.22 6.30
CA LYS A 90 12.74 5.01 5.91
C LYS A 90 13.21 4.67 4.49
N ARG A 91 14.03 3.62 4.40
CA ARG A 91 14.83 3.32 3.20
C ARG A 91 14.01 2.58 2.13
N GLU A 92 13.08 3.28 1.49
CA GLU A 92 12.31 2.76 0.37
C GLU A 92 13.18 2.49 -0.88
N ASP A 93 14.32 3.14 -0.98
CA ASP A 93 15.35 2.93 -2.00
C ASP A 93 16.00 1.55 -1.95
N LEU A 94 15.96 0.88 -0.80
CA LEU A 94 16.49 -0.48 -0.62
C LEU A 94 15.47 -1.58 -0.92
N ASN A 95 14.22 -1.24 -1.14
CA ASN A 95 13.23 -2.22 -1.58
C ASN A 95 13.52 -2.66 -3.02
N HIS A 96 13.03 -3.83 -3.40
CA HIS A 96 13.08 -4.27 -4.79
C HIS A 96 12.46 -3.19 -5.70
N THR A 97 13.07 -2.89 -6.83
CA THR A 97 12.79 -1.76 -7.73
C THR A 97 13.19 -0.36 -7.23
N GLY A 98 13.74 -0.23 -6.03
CA GLY A 98 14.26 1.04 -5.49
C GLY A 98 13.20 2.08 -5.14
N SER A 99 11.93 1.69 -4.99
CA SER A 99 10.87 2.61 -4.60
C SER A 99 9.66 1.89 -3.96
N HIS A 100 8.76 2.69 -3.36
CA HIS A 100 7.52 2.22 -2.76
C HIS A 100 6.48 1.70 -3.77
N LYS A 101 6.62 2.00 -5.05
CA LYS A 101 5.65 1.62 -6.07
C LYS A 101 5.49 0.13 -6.27
N ILE A 102 6.50 -0.66 -5.89
CA ILE A 102 6.42 -2.13 -5.92
C ILE A 102 5.23 -2.67 -5.12
N ASN A 103 4.81 -2.00 -4.04
CA ASN A 103 3.65 -2.41 -3.24
C ASN A 103 2.37 -2.44 -4.08
N ASN A 104 2.16 -1.35 -4.82
CA ASN A 104 1.00 -1.21 -5.69
C ASN A 104 1.05 -2.20 -6.86
N VAL A 105 2.22 -2.36 -7.46
CA VAL A 105 2.43 -3.30 -8.58
C VAL A 105 2.12 -4.73 -8.17
N LEU A 106 2.59 -5.18 -7.02
CA LEU A 106 2.33 -6.55 -6.54
C LEU A 106 0.85 -6.78 -6.24
N GLY A 107 0.21 -5.85 -5.55
CA GLY A 107 -1.22 -5.96 -5.27
C GLY A 107 -2.09 -6.02 -6.52
N GLN A 108 -1.75 -5.21 -7.53
CA GLN A 108 -2.47 -5.20 -8.81
C GLN A 108 -2.14 -6.41 -9.69
N ALA A 109 -0.93 -6.96 -9.60
CA ALA A 109 -0.54 -8.13 -10.38
C ALA A 109 -1.17 -9.43 -9.88
N LEU A 110 -1.51 -9.49 -8.59
CA LEU A 110 -2.19 -10.63 -7.98
C LEU A 110 -3.72 -10.58 -8.15
N LEU A 111 -4.27 -9.39 -8.36
CA LEU A 111 -5.70 -9.19 -8.56
C LEU A 111 -6.16 -9.66 -9.95
#